data_195bb1d81cfcfef193fdfda934a503b1
#
_entry.id   195bb1d81cfcfef193fdfda934a503b1
#
_cell.length_a   1.000
_cell.length_b   1.000
_cell.length_c   1.000
_cell.angle_alpha   90.00
_cell.angle_beta   90.00
_cell.angle_gamma   90.00
#
_symmetry.space_group_name_H-M   'P 1'
#
loop_
_entity.id
_entity.type
_entity.pdbx_description
1 polymer ?
#
loop_
_entity_poly.entity_id
_entity_poly.type
_entity_poly.pdbx_seq_one_letter_code
_entity_poly.pdbx_strand_id
1 'polypeptide(L)'
;MLGIIYCLLAVLIGKEAAGMFFASGDGKNNKFWILSCGAFGTGILIFGWSTYMISWAASALGAQKPLFYGNVFVMALSLVFLIFLYTMRYRRDNTILSGYERELIRDKKQFRVEAVFFVILAVFISWIMFYVFYIKDGVLYSGYTVYGDYAPHTAMIRSFSLGNNFPTQYPHFGGQDVKYHFMFQFLVGNLEFLGLRLDLAYNLVSILALLAFLIMLYNLALRITRSLTASVCTILFFFFRSALTFFQFVIEHLVAGDLAETFKTNMSFIGYTPNENW
;
A
#
# COMPACT_ATOMS: atom_id res chain seq x y z
N MET A 1 -3.30 17.97 0.78
CA MET A 1 -4.24 17.67 -0.33
C MET A 1 -3.53 17.21 -1.61
N LEU A 2 -2.38 17.76 -1.98
CA LEU A 2 -1.63 17.34 -3.19
C LEU A 2 -1.23 15.86 -3.18
N GLY A 3 -0.90 15.28 -2.02
CA GLY A 3 -0.55 13.86 -1.91
C GLY A 3 -1.69 12.91 -2.33
N ILE A 4 -2.95 13.28 -2.08
CA ILE A 4 -4.11 12.49 -2.57
C ILE A 4 -4.21 12.59 -4.09
N ILE A 5 -4.01 13.78 -4.66
CA ILE A 5 -4.01 13.98 -6.12
C ILE A 5 -2.88 13.17 -6.76
N TYR A 6 -1.70 13.15 -6.15
CA TYR A 6 -0.58 12.32 -6.59
C TYR A 6 -0.95 10.84 -6.64
N CYS A 7 -1.56 10.30 -5.58
CA CYS A 7 -2.01 8.90 -5.55
C CYS A 7 -3.09 8.62 -6.61
N LEU A 8 -4.05 9.53 -6.81
CA LEU A 8 -5.10 9.37 -7.83
C LEU A 8 -4.51 9.35 -9.24
N LEU A 9 -3.59 10.28 -9.56
CA LEU A 9 -2.91 10.30 -10.85
C LEU A 9 -2.07 9.01 -11.05
N ALA A 10 -1.38 8.55 -10.00
CA ALA A 10 -0.63 7.30 -10.03
C ALA A 10 -1.55 6.12 -10.38
N VAL A 11 -2.69 5.98 -9.72
CA VAL A 11 -3.66 4.90 -10.00
C VAL A 11 -4.23 5.01 -11.42
N LEU A 12 -4.51 6.22 -11.92
CA LEU A 12 -5.02 6.41 -13.28
C LEU A 12 -3.98 6.00 -14.34
N ILE A 13 -2.72 6.40 -14.18
CA ILE A 13 -1.62 5.97 -15.06
C ILE A 13 -1.40 4.46 -14.95
N GLY A 14 -1.38 3.95 -13.72
CA GLY A 14 -1.23 2.52 -13.47
C GLY A 14 -2.36 1.69 -14.06
N LYS A 15 -3.60 2.21 -14.09
CA LYS A 15 -4.73 1.57 -14.75
C LYS A 15 -4.48 1.41 -16.26
N GLU A 16 -3.97 2.42 -16.92
CA GLU A 16 -3.64 2.35 -18.33
C GLU A 16 -2.51 1.36 -18.60
N ALA A 17 -1.46 1.39 -17.78
CA ALA A 17 -0.33 0.46 -17.89
C ALA A 17 -0.77 -1.00 -17.60
N ALA A 18 -1.48 -1.24 -16.49
CA ALA A 18 -1.98 -2.56 -16.13
C ALA A 18 -2.94 -3.13 -17.19
N GLY A 19 -3.78 -2.26 -17.79
CA GLY A 19 -4.71 -2.65 -18.85
C GLY A 19 -4.02 -3.22 -20.09
N MET A 20 -2.82 -2.80 -20.41
CA MET A 20 -2.04 -3.36 -21.53
C MET A 20 -1.67 -4.83 -21.29
N PHE A 21 -1.39 -5.21 -20.04
CA PHE A 21 -1.01 -6.58 -19.69
C PHE A 21 -2.22 -7.50 -19.44
N PHE A 22 -3.30 -6.97 -18.91
CA PHE A 22 -4.47 -7.75 -18.52
C PHE A 22 -5.60 -7.78 -19.55
N ALA A 23 -5.48 -7.05 -20.65
CA ALA A 23 -6.50 -6.98 -21.71
C ALA A 23 -6.73 -8.33 -22.43
N SER A 24 -5.75 -9.21 -22.44
CA SER A 24 -5.70 -10.43 -23.26
C SER A 24 -6.21 -11.71 -22.56
N GLY A 25 -6.77 -11.65 -21.36
CA GLY A 25 -7.12 -12.85 -20.59
C GLY A 25 -8.53 -13.37 -20.85
N ASP A 26 -8.67 -14.62 -21.29
CA ASP A 26 -9.93 -15.36 -21.50
C ASP A 26 -10.67 -15.78 -20.20
N GLY A 27 -10.52 -15.05 -19.12
CA GLY A 27 -11.15 -15.42 -17.86
C GLY A 27 -12.65 -15.14 -17.79
N LYS A 28 -13.44 -16.12 -17.36
CA LYS A 28 -14.88 -15.96 -16.98
C LYS A 28 -15.06 -15.19 -15.66
N ASN A 29 -13.96 -14.87 -14.95
CA ASN A 29 -13.97 -14.25 -13.63
C ASN A 29 -14.02 -12.72 -13.73
N ASN A 30 -14.46 -12.09 -12.65
CA ASN A 30 -14.44 -10.64 -12.50
C ASN A 30 -12.99 -10.14 -12.56
N LYS A 31 -12.68 -9.32 -13.56
CA LYS A 31 -11.34 -8.74 -13.76
C LYS A 31 -11.13 -7.46 -12.93
N PHE A 32 -12.19 -6.93 -12.36
CA PHE A 32 -12.18 -5.64 -11.65
C PHE A 32 -11.12 -5.59 -10.56
N TRP A 33 -11.09 -6.61 -9.70
CA TRP A 33 -10.16 -6.64 -8.55
C TRP A 33 -8.70 -6.71 -8.98
N ILE A 34 -8.40 -7.60 -9.94
CA ILE A 34 -7.04 -7.77 -10.46
C ILE A 34 -6.56 -6.48 -11.12
N LEU A 35 -7.41 -5.84 -11.94
CA LEU A 35 -7.07 -4.60 -12.61
C LEU A 35 -6.89 -3.46 -11.61
N SER A 36 -7.74 -3.35 -10.59
CA SER A 36 -7.62 -2.31 -9.55
C SER A 36 -6.33 -2.45 -8.77
N CYS A 37 -5.97 -3.66 -8.35
CA CYS A 37 -4.70 -3.92 -7.66
C CYS A 37 -3.49 -3.69 -8.58
N GLY A 38 -3.58 -4.15 -9.83
CA GLY A 38 -2.56 -3.89 -10.85
C GLY A 38 -2.38 -2.40 -11.12
N ALA A 39 -3.47 -1.64 -11.20
CA ALA A 39 -3.45 -0.19 -11.38
C ALA A 39 -2.77 0.51 -10.20
N PHE A 40 -3.08 0.13 -8.96
CA PHE A 40 -2.41 0.66 -7.79
C PHE A 40 -0.91 0.34 -7.81
N GLY A 41 -0.54 -0.94 -7.93
CA GLY A 41 0.85 -1.38 -7.85
C GLY A 41 1.72 -0.78 -8.94
N THR A 42 1.30 -0.89 -10.21
CA THR A 42 2.06 -0.32 -11.35
C THR A 42 2.12 1.20 -11.30
N GLY A 43 1.02 1.86 -10.89
CA GLY A 43 0.96 3.30 -10.76
C GLY A 43 1.90 3.85 -9.71
N ILE A 44 1.91 3.26 -8.52
CA ILE A 44 2.81 3.66 -7.44
C ILE A 44 4.28 3.41 -7.80
N LEU A 45 4.59 2.30 -8.50
CA LEU A 45 5.95 2.06 -8.99
C LEU A 45 6.37 3.11 -10.01
N ILE A 46 5.56 3.38 -11.04
CA ILE A 46 5.86 4.37 -12.08
C ILE A 46 6.05 5.74 -11.43
N PHE A 47 5.12 6.18 -10.59
CA PHE A 47 5.17 7.50 -9.97
C PHE A 47 6.32 7.62 -8.97
N GLY A 48 6.49 6.64 -8.10
CA GLY A 48 7.56 6.64 -7.10
C GLY A 48 8.93 6.73 -7.76
N TRP A 49 9.23 5.83 -8.70
CA TRP A 49 10.51 5.84 -9.39
C TRP A 49 10.71 7.09 -10.26
N SER A 50 9.71 7.52 -11.02
CA SER A 50 9.84 8.71 -11.86
C SER A 50 10.07 9.96 -11.01
N THR A 51 9.33 10.14 -9.92
CA THR A 51 9.51 11.27 -9.00
C THR A 51 10.90 11.23 -8.37
N TYR A 52 11.34 10.05 -7.91
CA TYR A 52 12.67 9.89 -7.32
C TYR A 52 13.79 10.26 -8.31
N MET A 53 13.77 9.68 -9.52
CA MET A 53 14.81 9.90 -10.54
C MET A 53 14.86 11.37 -10.99
N ILE A 54 13.71 12.02 -11.16
CA ILE A 54 13.67 13.43 -11.57
C ILE A 54 14.13 14.32 -10.40
N SER A 55 13.76 14.01 -9.17
CA SER A 55 14.24 14.74 -7.99
C SER A 55 15.75 14.58 -7.83
N TRP A 56 16.27 13.37 -8.01
CA TRP A 56 17.70 13.09 -7.99
C TRP A 56 18.46 13.92 -9.07
N ALA A 57 17.95 13.91 -10.31
CA ALA A 57 18.52 14.70 -11.38
C ALA A 57 18.46 16.21 -11.10
N ALA A 58 17.34 16.70 -10.59
CA ALA A 58 17.19 18.10 -10.18
C ALA A 58 18.20 18.49 -9.09
N SER A 59 18.43 17.61 -8.12
CA SER A 59 19.45 17.82 -7.08
C SER A 59 20.86 17.87 -7.67
N ALA A 60 21.19 16.97 -8.59
CA ALA A 60 22.49 16.97 -9.28
C ALA A 60 22.72 18.25 -10.11
N LEU A 61 21.66 18.90 -10.58
CA LEU A 61 21.69 20.20 -11.26
C LEU A 61 21.68 21.39 -10.28
N GLY A 62 21.78 21.17 -8.95
CA GLY A 62 21.85 22.20 -7.95
C GLY A 62 20.49 22.77 -7.49
N ALA A 63 19.37 22.09 -7.75
CA ALA A 63 18.06 22.53 -7.32
C ALA A 63 17.95 22.48 -5.78
N GLN A 64 17.51 23.58 -5.17
CA GLN A 64 17.33 23.67 -3.72
C GLN A 64 16.12 22.88 -3.20
N LYS A 65 15.13 22.60 -4.03
CA LYS A 65 13.91 21.85 -3.69
C LYS A 65 13.67 20.73 -4.70
N PRO A 66 14.49 19.67 -4.68
CA PRO A 66 14.41 18.60 -5.69
C PRO A 66 13.05 17.94 -5.80
N LEU A 67 12.41 17.62 -4.66
CA LEU A 67 11.08 17.01 -4.64
C LEU A 67 10.00 17.88 -5.28
N PHE A 68 10.11 19.20 -5.17
CA PHE A 68 9.16 20.09 -5.84
C PHE A 68 9.20 19.89 -7.35
N TYR A 69 10.39 19.92 -7.94
CA TYR A 69 10.55 19.72 -9.39
C TYR A 69 10.15 18.31 -9.83
N GLY A 70 10.52 17.28 -9.06
CA GLY A 70 10.11 15.89 -9.31
C GLY A 70 8.59 15.75 -9.37
N ASN A 71 7.90 16.25 -8.35
CA ASN A 71 6.44 16.18 -8.28
C ASN A 71 5.75 16.98 -9.37
N VAL A 72 6.15 18.24 -9.59
CA VAL A 72 5.54 19.09 -10.61
C VAL A 72 5.69 18.45 -11.99
N PHE A 73 6.88 17.95 -12.34
CA PHE A 73 7.11 17.33 -13.63
C PHE A 73 6.27 16.06 -13.82
N VAL A 74 6.30 15.13 -12.85
CA VAL A 74 5.58 13.86 -12.96
C VAL A 74 4.08 14.07 -13.00
N MET A 75 3.54 14.91 -12.12
CA MET A 75 2.10 15.16 -12.06
C MET A 75 1.61 15.89 -13.31
N ALA A 76 2.34 16.92 -13.78
CA ALA A 76 1.96 17.67 -14.97
C ALA A 76 2.02 16.80 -16.24
N LEU A 77 3.12 16.06 -16.42
CA LEU A 77 3.28 15.15 -17.57
C LEU A 77 2.17 14.08 -17.59
N SER A 78 1.88 13.50 -16.42
CA SER A 78 0.83 12.49 -16.28
C SER A 78 -0.56 13.05 -16.59
N LEU A 79 -0.84 14.25 -16.13
CA LEU A 79 -2.12 14.92 -16.42
C LEU A 79 -2.27 15.20 -17.93
N VAL A 80 -1.24 15.75 -18.57
CA VAL A 80 -1.23 16.01 -20.02
C VAL A 80 -1.41 14.69 -20.78
N PHE A 81 -0.70 13.64 -20.40
CA PHE A 81 -0.82 12.32 -21.01
C PHE A 81 -2.25 11.75 -20.88
N LEU A 82 -2.86 11.82 -19.72
CA LEU A 82 -4.23 11.32 -19.49
C LEU A 82 -5.24 12.13 -20.30
N ILE A 83 -5.13 13.47 -20.33
CA ILE A 83 -6.00 14.33 -21.14
C ILE A 83 -5.87 13.96 -22.62
N PHE A 84 -4.65 13.82 -23.14
CA PHE A 84 -4.41 13.42 -24.51
C PHE A 84 -5.05 12.06 -24.81
N LEU A 85 -4.76 11.06 -24.00
CA LEU A 85 -5.22 9.67 -24.18
C LEU A 85 -6.75 9.58 -24.14
N TYR A 86 -7.40 10.24 -23.19
CA TYR A 86 -8.87 10.21 -23.05
C TYR A 86 -9.55 11.01 -24.18
N THR A 87 -8.95 12.12 -24.59
CA THR A 87 -9.46 12.90 -25.74
C THR A 87 -9.40 12.09 -27.03
N MET A 88 -8.28 11.38 -27.26
CA MET A 88 -8.13 10.50 -28.42
C MET A 88 -9.14 9.35 -28.42
N ARG A 89 -9.35 8.72 -27.26
CA ARG A 89 -10.37 7.66 -27.11
C ARG A 89 -11.78 8.20 -27.40
N TYR A 90 -12.12 9.34 -26.80
CA TYR A 90 -13.43 9.97 -27.00
C TYR A 90 -13.67 10.30 -28.48
N ARG A 91 -12.68 10.84 -29.16
CA ARG A 91 -12.79 11.15 -30.61
C ARG A 91 -12.96 9.90 -31.46
N ARG A 92 -12.34 8.77 -31.07
CA ARG A 92 -12.40 7.53 -31.85
C ARG A 92 -13.67 6.72 -31.58
N ASP A 93 -14.01 6.53 -30.30
CA ASP A 93 -14.99 5.54 -29.86
C ASP A 93 -16.21 6.19 -29.17
N ASN A 94 -16.28 7.51 -29.12
CA ASN A 94 -17.26 8.31 -28.34
C ASN A 94 -17.37 7.88 -26.88
N THR A 95 -16.26 7.40 -26.29
CA THR A 95 -16.17 6.96 -24.90
C THR A 95 -14.75 7.14 -24.37
N ILE A 96 -14.61 7.44 -23.08
CA ILE A 96 -13.32 7.46 -22.39
C ILE A 96 -12.89 6.08 -21.87
N LEU A 97 -13.84 5.12 -21.84
CA LEU A 97 -13.57 3.77 -21.38
C LEU A 97 -12.80 2.98 -22.45
N SER A 98 -11.83 2.22 -22.03
CA SER A 98 -11.13 1.25 -22.87
C SER A 98 -11.98 0.01 -23.09
N GLY A 99 -11.70 -0.74 -24.16
CA GLY A 99 -12.46 -1.95 -24.47
C GLY A 99 -12.47 -3.00 -23.35
N TYR A 100 -11.36 -3.09 -22.58
CA TYR A 100 -11.27 -4.02 -21.46
C TYR A 100 -12.10 -3.61 -20.23
N GLU A 101 -12.45 -2.32 -20.09
CA GLU A 101 -13.25 -1.81 -18.97
C GLU A 101 -14.74 -2.13 -19.10
N ARG A 102 -15.20 -2.46 -20.30
CA ARG A 102 -16.63 -2.74 -20.56
C ARG A 102 -17.14 -4.04 -19.94
N GLU A 103 -16.25 -4.97 -19.64
CA GLU A 103 -16.58 -6.30 -19.11
C GLU A 103 -15.84 -6.66 -17.81
N LEU A 104 -15.59 -5.67 -16.94
CA LEU A 104 -14.86 -5.89 -15.70
C LEU A 104 -15.60 -6.78 -14.70
N ILE A 105 -16.93 -6.70 -14.70
CA ILE A 105 -17.80 -7.43 -13.77
C ILE A 105 -18.76 -8.30 -14.58
N ARG A 106 -18.48 -9.59 -14.63
CA ARG A 106 -19.35 -10.58 -15.31
C ARG A 106 -20.38 -11.19 -14.37
N ASP A 107 -19.95 -11.63 -13.20
CA ASP A 107 -20.82 -12.18 -12.16
C ASP A 107 -21.07 -11.13 -11.08
N LYS A 108 -22.23 -10.46 -11.15
CA LYS A 108 -22.63 -9.43 -10.20
C LYS A 108 -22.90 -9.98 -8.79
N LYS A 109 -23.32 -11.25 -8.66
CA LYS A 109 -23.57 -11.87 -7.35
C LYS A 109 -22.24 -12.17 -6.65
N GLN A 110 -21.32 -12.82 -7.35
CA GLN A 110 -19.95 -13.06 -6.85
C GLN A 110 -19.27 -11.75 -6.50
N PHE A 111 -19.32 -10.75 -7.39
CA PHE A 111 -18.72 -9.45 -7.15
C PHE A 111 -19.22 -8.76 -5.87
N ARG A 112 -20.53 -8.84 -5.57
CA ARG A 112 -21.07 -8.26 -4.32
C ARG A 112 -20.52 -8.98 -3.08
N VAL A 113 -20.42 -10.30 -3.11
CA VAL A 113 -19.86 -11.10 -2.00
C VAL A 113 -18.38 -10.73 -1.80
N GLU A 114 -17.60 -10.68 -2.87
CA GLU A 114 -16.21 -10.26 -2.85
C GLU A 114 -16.05 -8.83 -2.33
N ALA A 115 -16.89 -7.89 -2.79
CA ALA A 115 -16.85 -6.50 -2.36
C ALA A 115 -17.10 -6.37 -0.85
N VAL A 116 -18.12 -7.05 -0.32
CA VAL A 116 -18.39 -7.06 1.13
C VAL A 116 -17.21 -7.62 1.90
N PHE A 117 -16.66 -8.74 1.46
CA PHE A 117 -15.50 -9.35 2.09
C PHE A 117 -14.28 -8.41 2.11
N PHE A 118 -13.95 -7.80 0.96
CA PHE A 118 -12.81 -6.89 0.87
C PHE A 118 -13.02 -5.58 1.62
N VAL A 119 -14.25 -5.09 1.75
CA VAL A 119 -14.54 -3.93 2.62
C VAL A 119 -14.31 -4.29 4.10
N ILE A 120 -14.79 -5.45 4.55
CA ILE A 120 -14.52 -5.91 5.92
C ILE A 120 -13.01 -6.04 6.16
N LEU A 121 -12.31 -6.63 5.20
CA LEU A 121 -10.85 -6.78 5.27
C LEU A 121 -10.14 -5.41 5.31
N ALA A 122 -10.57 -4.45 4.49
CA ALA A 122 -10.01 -3.09 4.47
C ALA A 122 -10.23 -2.37 5.80
N VAL A 123 -11.42 -2.50 6.40
CA VAL A 123 -11.72 -1.93 7.73
C VAL A 123 -10.83 -2.57 8.80
N PHE A 124 -10.68 -3.89 8.78
CA PHE A 124 -9.83 -4.61 9.72
C PHE A 124 -8.36 -4.22 9.60
N ILE A 125 -7.81 -4.18 8.38
CA ILE A 125 -6.43 -3.73 8.13
C ILE A 125 -6.25 -2.28 8.59
N SER A 126 -7.19 -1.39 8.26
CA SER A 126 -7.13 0.01 8.67
C SER A 126 -7.12 0.16 10.18
N TRP A 127 -7.97 -0.60 10.87
CA TRP A 127 -7.99 -0.60 12.33
C TRP A 127 -6.64 -1.01 12.92
N ILE A 128 -6.02 -2.10 12.45
CA ILE A 128 -4.70 -2.53 12.91
C ILE A 128 -3.64 -1.46 12.64
N MET A 129 -3.58 -0.92 11.42
CA MET A 129 -2.55 0.05 11.04
C MET A 129 -2.63 1.33 11.88
N PHE A 130 -3.84 1.89 12.08
CA PHE A 130 -4.04 3.07 12.90
C PHE A 130 -3.98 2.79 14.41
N TYR A 131 -4.13 1.54 14.85
CA TYR A 131 -3.86 1.14 16.22
C TYR A 131 -2.35 1.13 16.52
N VAL A 132 -1.54 0.75 15.53
CA VAL A 132 -0.09 0.58 15.70
C VAL A 132 0.69 1.88 15.44
N PHE A 133 0.26 2.73 14.50
CA PHE A 133 1.00 3.94 14.13
C PHE A 133 0.07 5.12 13.90
N TYR A 134 0.12 6.11 14.80
CA TYR A 134 -0.78 7.26 14.75
C TYR A 134 -0.20 8.49 15.43
N ILE A 135 -0.70 9.68 15.07
CA ILE A 135 -0.38 10.95 15.72
C ILE A 135 -1.59 11.43 16.50
N LYS A 136 -1.42 11.65 17.82
CA LYS A 136 -2.42 12.24 18.69
C LYS A 136 -1.79 13.40 19.47
N ASP A 137 -2.47 14.55 19.50
CA ASP A 137 -2.03 15.77 20.20
C ASP A 137 -0.59 16.22 19.84
N GLY A 138 -0.21 16.04 18.56
CA GLY A 138 1.12 16.37 18.04
C GLY A 138 2.21 15.36 18.38
N VAL A 139 1.91 14.31 19.12
CA VAL A 139 2.85 13.24 19.50
C VAL A 139 2.64 12.02 18.60
N LEU A 140 3.74 11.46 18.11
CA LEU A 140 3.74 10.23 17.32
C LEU A 140 3.78 9.01 18.26
N TYR A 141 2.83 8.11 18.08
CA TYR A 141 2.74 6.84 18.80
C TYR A 141 3.05 5.69 17.87
N SER A 142 3.82 4.73 18.35
CA SER A 142 4.09 3.46 17.66
C SER A 142 3.82 2.28 18.58
N GLY A 143 3.41 1.15 18.00
CA GLY A 143 3.16 -0.09 18.74
C GLY A 143 4.41 -0.56 19.46
N TYR A 144 4.22 -1.12 20.66
CA TYR A 144 5.33 -1.51 21.56
C TYR A 144 6.29 -2.52 20.93
N THR A 145 5.78 -3.48 20.19
CA THR A 145 6.60 -4.56 19.57
C THR A 145 7.44 -4.11 18.38
N VAL A 146 7.08 -3.00 17.76
CA VAL A 146 7.67 -2.52 16.49
C VAL A 146 8.30 -1.12 16.59
N TYR A 147 8.41 -0.56 17.79
CA TYR A 147 8.95 0.80 17.96
C TYR A 147 10.39 0.93 17.43
N GLY A 148 11.18 -0.14 17.56
CA GLY A 148 12.57 -0.17 17.09
C GLY A 148 12.69 -0.01 15.59
N ASP A 149 11.76 -0.56 14.82
CA ASP A 149 11.74 -0.46 13.36
C ASP A 149 11.17 0.90 12.90
N TYR A 150 10.16 1.43 13.61
CA TYR A 150 9.55 2.71 13.22
C TYR A 150 10.52 3.90 13.35
N ALA A 151 11.44 3.87 14.30
CA ALA A 151 12.38 4.99 14.51
C ALA A 151 13.30 5.19 13.27
N PRO A 152 14.06 4.21 12.78
CA PRO A 152 14.90 4.35 11.60
C PRO A 152 14.09 4.61 10.32
N HIS A 153 12.93 3.97 10.17
CA HIS A 153 12.06 4.21 9.01
C HIS A 153 11.53 5.65 8.99
N THR A 154 11.10 6.17 10.13
CA THR A 154 10.63 7.57 10.24
C THR A 154 11.74 8.57 9.95
N ALA A 155 12.96 8.31 10.42
CA ALA A 155 14.12 9.14 10.10
C ALA A 155 14.41 9.15 8.59
N MET A 156 14.34 7.99 7.93
CA MET A 156 14.50 7.89 6.48
C MET A 156 13.39 8.62 5.72
N ILE A 157 12.14 8.48 6.12
CA ILE A 157 10.99 9.20 5.55
C ILE A 157 11.22 10.72 5.63
N ARG A 158 11.57 11.21 6.83
CA ARG A 158 11.82 12.64 7.09
C ARG A 158 13.05 13.17 6.40
N SER A 159 14.05 12.35 6.12
CA SER A 159 15.21 12.76 5.33
C SER A 159 14.82 13.16 3.91
N PHE A 160 13.79 12.57 3.33
CA PHE A 160 13.24 12.97 2.03
C PHE A 160 12.31 14.17 2.13
N SER A 161 11.33 14.13 3.03
CA SER A 161 10.29 15.17 3.12
C SER A 161 10.83 16.52 3.58
N LEU A 162 11.82 16.54 4.49
CA LEU A 162 12.37 17.73 5.11
C LEU A 162 13.85 17.97 4.78
N GLY A 163 14.61 16.91 4.48
CA GLY A 163 16.08 16.95 4.39
C GLY A 163 16.64 17.01 2.96
N ASN A 164 15.82 16.93 1.91
CA ASN A 164 16.29 16.88 0.51
C ASN A 164 17.39 15.82 0.29
N ASN A 165 17.20 14.60 0.79
CA ASN A 165 18.18 13.52 0.78
C ASN A 165 18.44 12.97 -0.64
N PHE A 166 19.12 13.78 -1.46
CA PHE A 166 19.53 13.46 -2.83
C PHE A 166 20.97 13.98 -3.08
N PRO A 167 21.94 13.12 -3.46
CA PRO A 167 21.84 11.65 -3.57
C PRO A 167 21.52 11.02 -2.22
N THR A 168 20.81 9.89 -2.25
CA THR A 168 20.23 9.30 -1.06
C THR A 168 21.29 8.67 -0.17
N GLN A 169 21.40 9.19 1.04
CA GLN A 169 22.29 8.70 2.10
C GLN A 169 21.50 8.14 3.27
N TYR A 170 22.15 7.30 4.05
CA TYR A 170 21.54 6.74 5.26
C TYR A 170 21.50 7.78 6.37
N PRO A 171 20.32 8.21 6.86
CA PRO A 171 20.24 9.33 7.80
C PRO A 171 20.92 9.08 9.16
N HIS A 172 21.18 7.82 9.50
CA HIS A 172 21.88 7.44 10.73
C HIS A 172 23.41 7.41 10.59
N PHE A 173 23.93 7.40 9.35
CA PHE A 173 25.36 7.35 9.04
C PHE A 173 25.65 8.32 7.87
N GLY A 174 25.84 9.58 8.19
CA GLY A 174 26.14 10.58 7.18
C GLY A 174 27.35 10.22 6.32
N GLY A 175 27.24 10.46 5.01
CA GLY A 175 28.28 10.14 4.05
C GLY A 175 28.29 8.67 3.56
N GLN A 176 27.33 7.85 3.97
CA GLN A 176 27.18 6.47 3.50
C GLN A 176 25.94 6.32 2.63
N ASP A 177 26.10 5.67 1.49
CA ASP A 177 24.99 5.34 0.60
C ASP A 177 24.05 4.32 1.24
N VAL A 178 22.76 4.41 0.93
CA VAL A 178 21.76 3.46 1.42
C VAL A 178 21.95 2.10 0.74
N LYS A 179 22.22 1.08 1.55
CA LYS A 179 22.30 -0.33 1.13
C LYS A 179 21.08 -1.14 1.56
N TYR A 180 19.93 -0.52 1.60
CA TYR A 180 18.65 -1.07 2.05
C TYR A 180 17.54 -0.58 1.13
N HIS A 181 16.42 -1.29 1.10
CA HIS A 181 15.26 -0.82 0.35
C HIS A 181 14.69 0.46 0.97
N PHE A 182 14.57 1.52 0.21
CA PHE A 182 14.13 2.83 0.69
C PHE A 182 12.96 3.44 -0.11
N MET A 183 12.50 2.77 -1.16
CA MET A 183 11.46 3.34 -2.03
C MET A 183 10.11 3.49 -1.33
N PHE A 184 9.80 2.64 -0.34
CA PHE A 184 8.62 2.84 0.50
C PHE A 184 8.76 4.11 1.35
N GLN A 185 9.88 4.28 2.01
CA GLN A 185 10.18 5.46 2.83
C GLN A 185 10.22 6.73 1.98
N PHE A 186 10.79 6.64 0.77
CA PHE A 186 10.73 7.75 -0.19
C PHE A 186 9.29 8.11 -0.55
N LEU A 187 8.45 7.13 -0.91
CA LEU A 187 7.06 7.37 -1.27
C LEU A 187 6.27 8.04 -0.13
N VAL A 188 6.41 7.52 1.10
CA VAL A 188 5.76 8.10 2.29
C VAL A 188 6.28 9.52 2.54
N GLY A 189 7.59 9.74 2.46
CA GLY A 189 8.21 11.08 2.59
C GLY A 189 7.75 12.05 1.50
N ASN A 190 7.59 11.57 0.27
CA ASN A 190 7.04 12.38 -0.81
C ASN A 190 5.57 12.76 -0.55
N LEU A 191 4.76 11.85 -0.04
CA LEU A 191 3.37 12.15 0.33
C LEU A 191 3.30 13.13 1.53
N GLU A 192 4.22 13.03 2.49
CA GLU A 192 4.36 14.00 3.57
C GLU A 192 4.75 15.38 3.01
N PHE A 193 5.73 15.46 2.11
CA PHE A 193 6.11 16.69 1.40
C PHE A 193 4.92 17.32 0.65
N LEU A 194 4.05 16.51 0.08
CA LEU A 194 2.82 16.93 -0.61
C LEU A 194 1.66 17.25 0.35
N GLY A 195 1.93 17.34 1.65
CA GLY A 195 1.02 17.84 2.68
C GLY A 195 0.10 16.80 3.32
N LEU A 196 0.41 15.51 3.22
CA LEU A 196 -0.21 14.50 4.07
C LEU A 196 0.51 14.45 5.43
N ARG A 197 -0.24 14.23 6.50
CA ARG A 197 0.34 13.97 7.82
C ARG A 197 1.07 12.62 7.77
N LEU A 198 2.22 12.53 8.46
CA LEU A 198 3.12 11.38 8.40
C LEU A 198 2.41 10.03 8.62
N ASP A 199 1.60 9.93 9.68
CA ASP A 199 0.87 8.70 9.98
C ASP A 199 -0.18 8.35 8.93
N LEU A 200 -0.85 9.36 8.34
CA LEU A 200 -1.78 9.16 7.24
C LEU A 200 -1.05 8.70 5.97
N ALA A 201 0.08 9.30 5.64
CA ALA A 201 0.88 8.91 4.48
C ALA A 201 1.40 7.47 4.61
N TYR A 202 1.94 7.13 5.79
CA TYR A 202 2.45 5.80 6.10
C TYR A 202 1.35 4.74 6.03
N ASN A 203 0.26 4.96 6.79
CA ASN A 203 -0.83 3.99 6.89
C ASN A 203 -1.59 3.83 5.57
N LEU A 204 -1.83 4.91 4.82
CA LEU A 204 -2.51 4.84 3.52
C LEU A 204 -1.78 3.91 2.55
N VAL A 205 -0.47 4.10 2.39
CA VAL A 205 0.32 3.25 1.48
C VAL A 205 0.35 1.81 1.97
N SER A 206 0.54 1.60 3.29
CA SER A 206 0.59 0.26 3.90
C SER A 206 -0.74 -0.48 3.76
N ILE A 207 -1.87 0.18 4.06
CA ILE A 207 -3.22 -0.40 3.93
C ILE A 207 -3.50 -0.80 2.50
N LEU A 208 -3.26 0.11 1.55
CA LEU A 208 -3.53 -0.14 0.13
C LEU A 208 -2.62 -1.24 -0.42
N ALA A 209 -1.34 -1.28 -0.03
CA ALA A 209 -0.40 -2.31 -0.47
C ALA A 209 -0.78 -3.69 0.08
N LEU A 210 -1.09 -3.80 1.39
CA LEU A 210 -1.51 -5.05 1.99
C LEU A 210 -2.85 -5.53 1.42
N LEU A 211 -3.82 -4.62 1.28
CA LEU A 211 -5.11 -4.95 0.69
C LEU A 211 -4.96 -5.44 -0.76
N ALA A 212 -4.16 -4.75 -1.58
CA ALA A 212 -3.89 -5.18 -2.95
C ALA A 212 -3.22 -6.56 -3.00
N PHE A 213 -2.24 -6.81 -2.13
CA PHE A 213 -1.59 -8.11 -2.01
C PHE A 213 -2.61 -9.22 -1.68
N LEU A 214 -3.46 -9.01 -0.68
CA LEU A 214 -4.46 -10.00 -0.25
C LEU A 214 -5.53 -10.25 -1.31
N ILE A 215 -5.99 -9.20 -2.00
CA ILE A 215 -6.91 -9.34 -3.13
C ILE A 215 -6.26 -10.15 -4.25
N MET A 216 -4.99 -9.90 -4.57
CA MET A 216 -4.28 -10.68 -5.58
C MET A 216 -4.07 -12.14 -5.13
N LEU A 217 -3.75 -12.38 -3.88
CA LEU A 217 -3.63 -13.72 -3.29
C LEU A 217 -4.98 -14.47 -3.35
N TYR A 218 -6.08 -13.81 -3.01
CA TYR A 218 -7.44 -14.33 -3.16
C TYR A 218 -7.73 -14.73 -4.61
N ASN A 219 -7.45 -13.85 -5.57
CA ASN A 219 -7.69 -14.12 -6.99
C ASN A 219 -6.80 -15.24 -7.53
N LEU A 220 -5.58 -15.36 -7.05
CA LEU A 220 -4.68 -16.47 -7.37
C LEU A 220 -5.26 -17.80 -6.87
N ALA A 221 -5.68 -17.86 -5.61
CA ALA A 221 -6.33 -19.02 -5.01
C ALA A 221 -7.61 -19.39 -5.76
N LEU A 222 -8.44 -18.39 -6.11
CA LEU A 222 -9.67 -18.60 -6.88
C LEU A 222 -9.38 -19.17 -8.27
N ARG A 223 -8.34 -18.71 -8.93
CA ARG A 223 -7.94 -19.19 -10.25
C ARG A 223 -7.46 -20.64 -10.23
N ILE A 224 -6.73 -21.01 -9.17
CA ILE A 224 -6.19 -22.38 -9.01
C ILE A 224 -7.29 -23.35 -8.58
N THR A 225 -8.05 -23.00 -7.55
CA THR A 225 -9.00 -23.93 -6.88
C THR A 225 -10.41 -23.86 -7.46
N ARG A 226 -10.77 -22.76 -8.13
CA ARG A 226 -12.14 -22.44 -8.57
C ARG A 226 -13.16 -22.46 -7.43
N SER A 227 -12.73 -22.23 -6.20
CA SER A 227 -13.53 -22.26 -4.99
C SER A 227 -13.44 -20.95 -4.22
N LEU A 228 -14.56 -20.28 -4.03
CA LEU A 228 -14.64 -19.05 -3.20
C LEU A 228 -14.25 -19.35 -1.75
N THR A 229 -14.70 -20.48 -1.22
CA THR A 229 -14.36 -20.89 0.17
C THR A 229 -12.86 -21.06 0.33
N ALA A 230 -12.19 -21.77 -0.59
CA ALA A 230 -10.74 -21.93 -0.54
C ALA A 230 -10.00 -20.59 -0.62
N SER A 231 -10.50 -19.66 -1.43
CA SER A 231 -9.90 -18.33 -1.57
C SER A 231 -10.05 -17.49 -0.30
N VAL A 232 -11.20 -17.53 0.36
CA VAL A 232 -11.40 -16.88 1.67
C VAL A 232 -10.52 -17.52 2.73
N CYS A 233 -10.48 -18.87 2.80
CA CYS A 233 -9.60 -19.58 3.74
C CYS A 233 -8.13 -19.24 3.54
N THR A 234 -7.67 -19.02 2.31
CA THR A 234 -6.30 -18.60 2.02
C THR A 234 -5.97 -17.27 2.73
N ILE A 235 -6.88 -16.30 2.71
CA ILE A 235 -6.70 -15.03 3.41
C ILE A 235 -6.72 -15.22 4.93
N LEU A 236 -7.66 -16.01 5.43
CA LEU A 236 -7.73 -16.30 6.88
C LEU A 236 -6.46 -16.98 7.37
N PHE A 237 -5.96 -17.98 6.66
CA PHE A 237 -4.71 -18.64 7.01
C PHE A 237 -3.48 -17.74 6.87
N PHE A 238 -3.49 -16.75 5.99
CA PHE A 238 -2.44 -15.75 5.94
C PHE A 238 -2.38 -14.93 7.22
N PHE A 239 -3.52 -14.48 7.74
CA PHE A 239 -3.58 -13.72 8.99
C PHE A 239 -3.38 -14.57 10.24
N PHE A 240 -4.00 -15.74 10.27
CA PHE A 240 -4.01 -16.63 11.45
C PHE A 240 -3.02 -17.80 11.30
N ARG A 241 -1.90 -17.55 10.65
CA ARG A 241 -0.81 -18.53 10.48
C ARG A 241 0.06 -18.73 11.73
N SER A 242 -0.40 -18.28 12.89
CA SER A 242 0.36 -18.38 14.13
C SER A 242 0.70 -19.85 14.45
N ALA A 243 1.81 -20.05 15.13
CA ALA A 243 2.18 -21.36 15.63
C ALA A 243 1.14 -21.86 16.66
N LEU A 244 1.15 -23.16 16.91
CA LEU A 244 0.29 -23.79 17.92
C LEU A 244 0.44 -23.19 19.32
N THR A 245 1.52 -22.45 19.57
CA THR A 245 1.79 -21.70 20.80
C THR A 245 0.68 -20.71 21.17
N PHE A 246 -0.03 -20.14 20.20
CA PHE A 246 -1.20 -19.30 20.51
C PHE A 246 -2.31 -20.12 21.20
N PHE A 247 -2.60 -21.30 20.69
CA PHE A 247 -3.61 -22.18 21.29
C PHE A 247 -3.17 -22.67 22.67
N GLN A 248 -1.89 -22.97 22.83
CA GLN A 248 -1.33 -23.32 24.13
C GLN A 248 -1.49 -22.17 25.13
N PHE A 249 -1.13 -20.96 24.77
CA PHE A 249 -1.34 -19.76 25.58
C PHE A 249 -2.80 -19.60 26.00
N VAL A 250 -3.75 -19.71 25.05
CA VAL A 250 -5.19 -19.59 25.35
C VAL A 250 -5.65 -20.68 26.31
N ILE A 251 -5.21 -21.92 26.11
CA ILE A 251 -5.59 -23.05 26.98
C ILE A 251 -5.02 -22.86 28.39
N GLU A 252 -3.76 -22.51 28.53
CA GLU A 252 -3.09 -22.28 29.81
C GLU A 252 -3.81 -21.20 30.64
N HIS A 253 -4.12 -20.05 30.03
CA HIS A 253 -4.79 -18.95 30.72
C HIS A 253 -6.31 -19.15 30.88
N LEU A 254 -6.93 -19.96 30.02
CA LEU A 254 -8.31 -20.39 30.23
C LEU A 254 -8.43 -21.32 31.47
N VAL A 255 -7.49 -22.25 31.59
CA VAL A 255 -7.43 -23.16 32.77
C VAL A 255 -7.07 -22.40 34.07
N ALA A 256 -6.18 -21.40 33.96
CA ALA A 256 -5.85 -20.53 35.09
C ALA A 256 -6.98 -19.55 35.47
N GLY A 257 -7.95 -19.34 34.60
CA GLY A 257 -9.09 -18.44 34.82
C GLY A 257 -8.74 -16.95 34.66
N ASP A 258 -7.58 -16.60 34.16
CA ASP A 258 -7.05 -15.24 34.05
C ASP A 258 -6.94 -14.73 32.58
N LEU A 259 -7.49 -15.45 31.61
CA LEU A 259 -7.38 -15.16 30.19
C LEU A 259 -7.80 -13.72 29.85
N ALA A 260 -8.93 -13.25 30.39
CA ALA A 260 -9.44 -11.91 30.10
C ALA A 260 -8.54 -10.80 30.67
N GLU A 261 -7.94 -11.01 31.82
CA GLU A 261 -7.00 -10.08 32.44
C GLU A 261 -5.67 -10.10 31.71
N THR A 262 -5.21 -11.27 31.33
CA THR A 262 -3.99 -11.47 30.54
C THR A 262 -4.07 -10.74 29.21
N PHE A 263 -5.17 -10.80 28.48
CA PHE A 263 -5.35 -10.03 27.23
C PHE A 263 -5.39 -8.50 27.46
N LYS A 264 -5.81 -8.04 28.64
CA LYS A 264 -5.89 -6.60 28.94
C LYS A 264 -4.55 -6.01 29.39
N THR A 265 -3.77 -6.77 30.13
CA THR A 265 -2.63 -6.24 30.88
C THR A 265 -1.28 -6.73 30.38
N ASN A 266 -1.24 -7.73 29.48
CA ASN A 266 -0.08 -8.57 29.44
C ASN A 266 0.74 -8.48 28.17
N MET A 267 1.98 -8.12 28.38
CA MET A 267 3.07 -8.18 27.44
C MET A 267 3.57 -9.63 27.19
N SER A 268 3.28 -10.58 28.04
CA SER A 268 3.65 -11.99 27.88
C SER A 268 2.91 -12.66 26.71
N PHE A 269 1.78 -12.12 26.29
CA PHE A 269 1.10 -12.50 25.07
C PHE A 269 2.04 -12.42 23.84
N ILE A 270 2.92 -11.44 23.80
CA ILE A 270 3.91 -11.24 22.75
C ILE A 270 4.91 -12.41 22.68
N GLY A 271 5.29 -12.97 23.79
CA GLY A 271 6.19 -14.14 23.84
C GLY A 271 5.59 -15.43 23.25
N TYR A 272 4.26 -15.53 23.20
CA TYR A 272 3.55 -16.68 22.63
C TYR A 272 3.19 -16.50 21.15
N THR A 273 3.27 -15.30 20.64
CA THR A 273 3.05 -15.02 19.21
C THR A 273 4.40 -14.82 18.52
N PRO A 274 5.02 -15.88 17.98
CA PRO A 274 6.37 -15.79 17.42
C PRO A 274 6.44 -14.99 16.12
N ASN A 275 5.37 -14.32 15.77
CA ASN A 275 5.28 -13.54 14.55
C ASN A 275 5.47 -12.05 14.83
N GLU A 276 6.70 -11.68 15.02
CA GLU A 276 7.13 -10.28 15.00
C GLU A 276 7.05 -9.63 13.60
N ASN A 277 6.63 -10.38 12.59
CA ASN A 277 6.62 -9.99 11.18
C ASN A 277 5.23 -9.55 10.69
N TRP A 278 4.54 -8.74 11.47
CA TRP A 278 3.32 -8.07 11.03
C TRP A 278 3.59 -6.64 10.61
#